data_05badb842e8abfa9ff0f50923349b0d5
#
_entry.id   05badb842e8abfa9ff0f50923349b0d5
#
_cell.length_a   1.000
_cell.length_b   1.000
_cell.length_c   1.000
_cell.angle_alpha   90.00
_cell.angle_beta   90.00
_cell.angle_gamma   90.00
#
_symmetry.space_group_name_H-M   'P 1'
#
loop_
_entity.id
_entity.type
_entity.pdbx_description
1 polymer ?
#
loop_
_entity_poly.entity_id
_entity_poly.type
_entity_poly.pdbx_seq_one_letter_code
_entity_poly.pdbx_strand_id
1 'polypeptide(L)'
;MVLREYTPDQRRDIIRWALHEEQNIGLVIIDGIRDLIHDINSPSESLDIINELMRWSSYYELHIHTVLHLNKGDDNTRGHIGTELNNKAETILQISKNNENGKISEVRAMHIRDREFTPFAFEIGEDSLPHLVKEHQFKKNKMDRLASYIDMTEQQHRTALEVAFEECAEYGYQSLLEALKKGYENIGYSRGRNTLVNLCKFCLLYTSDAGR
;
A
#
# COMPACT_ATOMS: atom_id res chain seq x y z
N MET A 1 -25.04 13.50 6.19
CA MET A 1 -25.34 14.62 5.25
C MET A 1 -25.09 14.12 3.83
N VAL A 2 -25.98 14.42 2.86
CA VAL A 2 -25.82 14.03 1.45
C VAL A 2 -25.61 15.31 0.64
N LEU A 3 -24.47 15.42 -0.06
CA LEU A 3 -24.03 16.65 -0.74
C LEU A 3 -23.95 16.50 -2.29
N ARG A 4 -24.62 15.53 -2.86
CA ARG A 4 -24.50 15.18 -4.30
C ARG A 4 -24.94 16.31 -5.24
N GLU A 5 -25.84 17.18 -4.83
CA GLU A 5 -26.40 18.27 -5.65
C GLU A 5 -25.51 19.51 -5.71
N TYR A 6 -24.45 19.55 -4.86
CA TYR A 6 -23.58 20.71 -4.74
C TYR A 6 -22.30 20.56 -5.54
N THR A 7 -21.73 21.68 -5.96
CA THR A 7 -20.39 21.72 -6.57
C THR A 7 -19.29 21.39 -5.52
N PRO A 8 -18.08 21.01 -5.94
CA PRO A 8 -16.97 20.76 -5.01
C PRO A 8 -16.73 21.90 -4.02
N ASP A 9 -16.75 23.17 -4.51
CA ASP A 9 -16.58 24.34 -3.63
C ASP A 9 -17.72 24.49 -2.63
N GLN A 10 -18.95 24.35 -3.08
CA GLN A 10 -20.12 24.39 -2.19
C GLN A 10 -20.10 23.27 -1.13
N ARG A 11 -19.64 22.07 -1.50
CA ARG A 11 -19.48 20.97 -0.56
C ARG A 11 -18.48 21.31 0.53
N ARG A 12 -17.33 21.90 0.15
CA ARG A 12 -16.31 22.36 1.11
C ARG A 12 -16.85 23.45 2.03
N ASP A 13 -17.59 24.40 1.49
CA ASP A 13 -18.21 25.47 2.28
C ASP A 13 -19.25 24.94 3.27
N ILE A 14 -20.08 23.98 2.84
CA ILE A 14 -21.06 23.32 3.73
C ILE A 14 -20.37 22.54 4.85
N ILE A 15 -19.28 21.79 4.54
CA ILE A 15 -18.52 21.07 5.57
C ILE A 15 -17.92 22.07 6.55
N ARG A 16 -17.29 23.13 6.06
CA ARG A 16 -16.70 24.19 6.89
C ARG A 16 -17.73 24.85 7.79
N TRP A 17 -18.92 25.18 7.25
CA TRP A 17 -20.02 25.72 8.01
C TRP A 17 -20.50 24.74 9.09
N ALA A 18 -20.69 23.46 8.75
CA ALA A 18 -21.12 22.44 9.71
C ALA A 18 -20.10 22.26 10.86
N LEU A 19 -18.79 22.28 10.56
CA LEU A 19 -17.73 22.20 11.57
C LEU A 19 -17.68 23.44 12.47
N HIS A 20 -18.15 24.59 11.98
CA HIS A 20 -18.22 25.83 12.77
C HIS A 20 -19.44 25.84 13.71
N GLU A 21 -20.58 25.41 13.21
CA GLU A 21 -21.84 25.45 13.95
C GLU A 21 -21.99 24.32 14.99
N GLU A 22 -21.48 23.13 14.64
CA GLU A 22 -21.62 21.94 15.50
C GLU A 22 -20.44 21.83 16.47
N GLN A 23 -20.74 21.77 17.76
CA GLN A 23 -19.72 21.60 18.80
C GLN A 23 -19.51 20.11 19.11
N ASN A 24 -18.31 19.76 19.55
CA ASN A 24 -17.94 18.42 20.00
C ASN A 24 -17.95 17.34 18.89
N ILE A 25 -17.64 17.71 17.65
CA ILE A 25 -17.37 16.75 16.59
C ILE A 25 -15.96 16.16 16.81
N GLY A 26 -15.85 14.87 17.13
CA GLY A 26 -14.57 14.16 17.26
C GLY A 26 -14.16 13.40 16.00
N LEU A 27 -15.10 13.12 15.09
CA LEU A 27 -14.85 12.34 13.87
C LEU A 27 -15.67 12.89 12.70
N VAL A 28 -14.99 13.09 11.57
CA VAL A 28 -15.60 13.40 10.28
C VAL A 28 -15.26 12.31 9.27
N ILE A 29 -16.27 11.76 8.59
CA ILE A 29 -16.08 10.77 7.52
C ILE A 29 -16.46 11.41 6.19
N ILE A 30 -15.53 11.43 5.24
CA ILE A 30 -15.71 11.98 3.90
C ILE A 30 -15.66 10.84 2.87
N ASP A 31 -16.84 10.44 2.40
CA ASP A 31 -17.03 9.40 1.39
C ASP A 31 -17.56 10.05 0.09
N GLY A 32 -16.75 10.38 -0.87
CA GLY A 32 -15.35 10.19 -1.20
C GLY A 32 -14.68 11.56 -1.38
N ILE A 33 -13.45 11.64 -0.97
CA ILE A 33 -12.70 12.91 -1.00
C ILE A 33 -12.58 13.53 -2.40
N ARG A 34 -12.55 12.73 -3.47
CA ARG A 34 -12.51 13.22 -4.85
C ARG A 34 -13.65 14.19 -5.20
N ASP A 35 -14.75 14.09 -4.48
CA ASP A 35 -15.94 14.91 -4.74
C ASP A 35 -15.81 16.34 -4.18
N LEU A 36 -14.71 16.63 -3.49
CA LEU A 36 -14.36 17.94 -2.97
C LEU A 36 -13.42 18.74 -3.89
N ILE A 37 -13.04 18.20 -5.05
CA ILE A 37 -12.16 18.84 -6.03
C ILE A 37 -12.76 18.70 -7.43
N HIS A 38 -12.39 19.59 -8.34
CA HIS A 38 -12.85 19.56 -9.73
C HIS A 38 -12.05 18.57 -10.57
N ASP A 39 -10.72 18.58 -10.43
CA ASP A 39 -9.82 17.67 -11.14
C ASP A 39 -8.89 16.90 -10.19
N ILE A 40 -9.06 15.58 -10.16
CA ILE A 40 -8.26 14.66 -9.34
C ILE A 40 -6.78 14.60 -9.75
N ASN A 41 -6.46 15.06 -10.95
CA ASN A 41 -5.10 15.11 -11.49
C ASN A 41 -4.46 16.49 -11.33
N SER A 42 -5.18 17.48 -10.82
CA SER A 42 -4.63 18.80 -10.51
C SER A 42 -3.76 18.74 -9.25
N PRO A 43 -2.43 18.98 -9.37
CA PRO A 43 -1.54 18.99 -8.18
C PRO A 43 -1.92 20.10 -7.20
N SER A 44 -2.32 21.29 -7.69
CA SER A 44 -2.69 22.42 -6.85
C SER A 44 -3.96 22.15 -6.07
N GLU A 45 -5.05 21.69 -6.73
CA GLU A 45 -6.29 21.36 -6.03
C GLU A 45 -6.11 20.23 -5.02
N SER A 46 -5.30 19.22 -5.37
CA SER A 46 -4.97 18.12 -4.47
C SER A 46 -4.27 18.61 -3.21
N LEU A 47 -3.27 19.48 -3.36
CA LEU A 47 -2.56 20.06 -2.24
C LEU A 47 -3.45 20.97 -1.39
N ASP A 48 -4.32 21.78 -2.04
CA ASP A 48 -5.21 22.71 -1.36
C ASP A 48 -6.22 21.98 -0.47
N ILE A 49 -6.87 20.94 -0.98
CA ILE A 49 -7.83 20.16 -0.17
C ILE A 49 -7.14 19.44 0.98
N ILE A 50 -5.97 18.86 0.77
CA ILE A 50 -5.23 18.19 1.85
C ILE A 50 -4.83 19.18 2.94
N ASN A 51 -4.34 20.36 2.57
CA ASN A 51 -4.01 21.42 3.55
C ASN A 51 -5.27 21.89 4.29
N GLU A 52 -6.42 21.94 3.63
CA GLU A 52 -7.69 22.27 4.26
C GLU A 52 -8.12 21.22 5.28
N LEU A 53 -8.03 19.92 4.94
CA LEU A 53 -8.32 18.81 5.86
C LEU A 53 -7.38 18.84 7.08
N MET A 54 -6.09 19.04 6.87
CA MET A 54 -5.11 19.16 7.97
C MET A 54 -5.44 20.34 8.89
N ARG A 55 -5.87 21.46 8.31
CA ARG A 55 -6.29 22.64 9.08
C ARG A 55 -7.54 22.36 9.88
N TRP A 56 -8.56 21.72 9.30
CA TRP A 56 -9.78 21.35 10.02
C TRP A 56 -9.48 20.39 11.17
N SER A 57 -8.68 19.34 10.91
CA SER A 57 -8.29 18.38 11.94
C SER A 57 -7.59 19.05 13.13
N SER A 58 -6.65 19.96 12.85
CA SER A 58 -5.92 20.67 13.90
C SER A 58 -6.75 21.72 14.63
N TYR A 59 -7.53 22.52 13.88
CA TYR A 59 -8.28 23.65 14.48
C TYR A 59 -9.45 23.17 15.34
N TYR A 60 -10.16 22.13 14.89
CA TYR A 60 -11.32 21.57 15.60
C TYR A 60 -10.96 20.38 16.50
N GLU A 61 -9.69 20.00 16.58
CA GLU A 61 -9.19 18.84 17.36
C GLU A 61 -9.97 17.54 17.07
N LEU A 62 -10.19 17.26 15.76
CA LEU A 62 -10.98 16.11 15.32
C LEU A 62 -10.20 15.17 14.39
N HIS A 63 -10.65 13.93 14.30
CA HIS A 63 -10.15 12.95 13.34
C HIS A 63 -10.93 13.05 12.03
N ILE A 64 -10.21 13.02 10.90
CA ILE A 64 -10.81 12.97 9.56
C ILE A 64 -10.50 11.63 8.92
N HIS A 65 -11.53 10.89 8.55
CA HIS A 65 -11.45 9.67 7.78
C HIS A 65 -11.93 9.94 6.35
N THR A 66 -11.08 9.68 5.35
CA THR A 66 -11.44 9.87 3.93
C THR A 66 -11.48 8.56 3.19
N VAL A 67 -12.38 8.43 2.23
CA VAL A 67 -12.49 7.28 1.33
C VAL A 67 -12.03 7.68 -0.05
N LEU A 68 -11.14 6.87 -0.64
CA LEU A 68 -10.66 7.02 -2.01
C LEU A 68 -10.60 5.66 -2.70
N HIS A 69 -11.18 5.56 -3.90
CA HIS A 69 -11.11 4.35 -4.71
C HIS A 69 -9.74 4.17 -5.36
N LEU A 70 -9.25 2.93 -5.38
CA LEU A 70 -8.07 2.55 -6.13
C LEU A 70 -8.34 2.53 -7.65
N ASN A 71 -7.28 2.54 -8.44
CA ASN A 71 -7.37 2.33 -9.88
C ASN A 71 -7.86 0.91 -10.19
N LYS A 72 -8.58 0.78 -11.32
CA LYS A 72 -8.96 -0.54 -11.83
C LYS A 72 -7.75 -1.14 -12.55
N GLY A 73 -6.96 -1.97 -11.89
CA GLY A 73 -5.88 -2.71 -12.56
C GLY A 73 -4.50 -2.58 -11.91
N ASP A 74 -4.33 -1.64 -11.03
CA ASP A 74 -3.18 -1.57 -10.13
C ASP A 74 -3.64 -1.22 -8.70
N ASP A 75 -2.79 -1.46 -7.71
CA ASP A 75 -3.09 -1.15 -6.30
C ASP A 75 -2.74 0.32 -5.96
N ASN A 76 -2.54 1.18 -6.96
CA ASN A 76 -2.22 2.58 -6.75
C ASN A 76 -3.47 3.42 -6.50
N THR A 77 -3.32 4.41 -5.65
CA THR A 77 -4.35 5.41 -5.40
C THR A 77 -4.55 6.30 -6.63
N ARG A 78 -5.80 6.66 -6.89
CA ARG A 78 -6.18 7.34 -8.12
C ARG A 78 -5.84 8.83 -8.10
N GLY A 79 -5.11 9.29 -9.13
CA GLY A 79 -4.81 10.71 -9.37
C GLY A 79 -3.76 11.31 -8.42
N HIS A 80 -3.47 12.60 -8.60
CA HIS A 80 -2.54 13.34 -7.73
C HIS A 80 -3.03 13.41 -6.28
N ILE A 81 -4.33 13.50 -6.05
CA ILE A 81 -4.91 13.50 -4.71
C ILE A 81 -4.54 12.23 -3.93
N GLY A 82 -4.50 11.06 -4.60
CA GLY A 82 -4.08 9.83 -3.96
C GLY A 82 -2.62 9.86 -3.51
N THR A 83 -1.74 10.42 -4.32
CA THR A 83 -0.33 10.60 -3.97
C THR A 83 -0.16 11.54 -2.77
N GLU A 84 -0.86 12.67 -2.76
CA GLU A 84 -0.79 13.63 -1.65
C GLU A 84 -1.38 13.06 -0.35
N LEU A 85 -2.48 12.30 -0.42
CA LEU A 85 -3.03 11.59 0.74
C LEU A 85 -2.02 10.59 1.30
N ASN A 86 -1.37 9.79 0.45
CA ASN A 86 -0.35 8.83 0.89
C ASN A 86 0.84 9.51 1.60
N ASN A 87 1.20 10.71 1.18
CA ASN A 87 2.29 11.47 1.79
C ASN A 87 1.92 12.09 3.16
N LYS A 88 0.64 12.41 3.38
CA LYS A 88 0.18 13.18 4.54
C LYS A 88 -0.65 12.37 5.54
N ALA A 89 -1.32 11.32 5.10
CA ALA A 89 -2.12 10.48 5.99
C ALA A 89 -1.24 9.82 7.08
N GLU A 90 -1.78 9.71 8.26
CA GLU A 90 -1.14 8.99 9.37
C GLU A 90 -1.32 7.49 9.21
N THR A 91 -2.49 7.09 8.76
CA THR A 91 -2.84 5.68 8.53
C THR A 91 -3.57 5.53 7.21
N ILE A 92 -3.15 4.54 6.41
CA ILE A 92 -3.80 4.16 5.16
C ILE A 92 -4.18 2.69 5.25
N LEU A 93 -5.49 2.43 5.13
CA LEU A 93 -6.05 1.10 5.10
C LEU A 93 -6.50 0.75 3.69
N GLN A 94 -6.11 -0.42 3.22
CA GLN A 94 -6.64 -0.99 1.98
C GLN A 94 -7.73 -1.99 2.32
N ILE A 95 -8.89 -1.82 1.67
CA ILE A 95 -9.99 -2.77 1.72
C ILE A 95 -10.14 -3.39 0.34
N SER A 96 -10.02 -4.72 0.26
CA SER A 96 -10.15 -5.46 -0.99
C SER A 96 -11.11 -6.64 -0.82
N LYS A 97 -11.84 -6.98 -1.89
CA LYS A 97 -12.65 -8.20 -1.91
C LYS A 97 -11.75 -9.41 -2.12
N ASN A 98 -12.03 -10.48 -1.38
CA ASN A 98 -11.36 -11.74 -1.58
C ASN A 98 -11.73 -12.33 -2.96
N ASN A 99 -10.71 -12.77 -3.73
CA ASN A 99 -10.91 -13.26 -5.10
C ASN A 99 -11.62 -14.62 -5.18
N GLU A 100 -11.56 -15.42 -4.12
CA GLU A 100 -12.19 -16.74 -4.05
C GLU A 100 -13.61 -16.67 -3.49
N ASN A 101 -13.82 -15.78 -2.54
CA ASN A 101 -15.13 -15.53 -1.94
C ASN A 101 -15.40 -14.02 -1.93
N GLY A 102 -16.10 -13.54 -2.95
CA GLY A 102 -16.44 -12.11 -3.10
C GLY A 102 -17.35 -11.54 -1.99
N LYS A 103 -17.85 -12.35 -1.05
CA LYS A 103 -18.55 -11.87 0.15
C LYS A 103 -17.61 -11.35 1.22
N ILE A 104 -16.38 -11.89 1.24
CA ILE A 104 -15.36 -11.51 2.24
C ILE A 104 -14.61 -10.28 1.75
N SER A 105 -14.45 -9.30 2.62
CA SER A 105 -13.59 -8.13 2.45
C SER A 105 -12.40 -8.25 3.39
N GLU A 106 -11.19 -8.04 2.86
CA GLU A 106 -9.94 -8.06 3.60
C GLU A 106 -9.49 -6.64 3.90
N VAL A 107 -9.06 -6.38 5.13
CA VAL A 107 -8.51 -5.08 5.57
C VAL A 107 -7.04 -5.26 5.92
N ARG A 108 -6.19 -4.47 5.28
CA ARG A 108 -4.75 -4.47 5.48
C ARG A 108 -4.25 -3.04 5.67
N ALA A 109 -3.20 -2.87 6.45
CA ALA A 109 -2.46 -1.64 6.49
C ALA A 109 -1.60 -1.49 5.24
N MET A 110 -1.72 -0.38 4.51
CA MET A 110 -0.76 0.01 3.47
C MET A 110 0.35 0.87 4.06
N HIS A 111 -0.01 1.76 4.98
CA HIS A 111 0.92 2.64 5.66
C HIS A 111 0.37 2.98 7.03
N ILE A 112 1.18 2.84 8.06
CA ILE A 112 0.88 3.27 9.44
C ILE A 112 2.14 3.92 9.99
N ARG A 113 2.01 5.12 10.57
CA ARG A 113 3.11 5.80 11.24
C ARG A 113 3.32 5.34 12.67
N ASP A 114 2.30 4.73 13.25
CA ASP A 114 2.30 4.14 14.59
C ASP A 114 2.36 2.61 14.50
N ARG A 115 1.92 1.92 15.55
CA ARG A 115 1.97 0.46 15.68
C ARG A 115 1.06 -0.23 14.65
N GLU A 116 1.63 -1.17 13.89
CA GLU A 116 0.88 -1.99 12.95
C GLU A 116 -0.14 -2.87 13.66
N PHE A 117 -1.27 -3.14 12.99
CA PHE A 117 -2.27 -4.10 13.43
C PHE A 117 -2.24 -5.35 12.54
N THR A 118 -2.71 -6.47 13.11
CA THR A 118 -2.88 -7.71 12.34
C THR A 118 -4.01 -7.54 11.32
N PRO A 119 -3.79 -7.84 10.02
CA PRO A 119 -4.83 -7.82 9.02
C PRO A 119 -6.05 -8.62 9.46
N PHE A 120 -7.24 -8.14 9.13
CA PHE A 120 -8.49 -8.82 9.46
C PHE A 120 -9.44 -8.85 8.25
N ALA A 121 -10.42 -9.74 8.31
CA ALA A 121 -11.44 -9.88 7.28
C ALA A 121 -12.84 -9.78 7.87
N PHE A 122 -13.77 -9.26 7.08
CA PHE A 122 -15.17 -9.18 7.45
C PHE A 122 -16.08 -9.54 6.27
N GLU A 123 -17.30 -9.92 6.58
CA GLU A 123 -18.40 -10.07 5.61
C GLU A 123 -19.59 -9.25 6.04
N ILE A 124 -20.44 -8.87 5.10
CA ILE A 124 -21.69 -8.20 5.39
C ILE A 124 -22.76 -9.27 5.62
N GLY A 125 -23.30 -9.28 6.82
CA GLY A 125 -24.36 -10.19 7.23
C GLY A 125 -25.73 -9.85 6.63
N GLU A 126 -26.73 -10.70 6.90
CA GLU A 126 -28.12 -10.46 6.50
C GLU A 126 -28.75 -9.21 7.15
N ASP A 127 -28.23 -8.84 8.29
CA ASP A 127 -28.55 -7.59 9.01
C ASP A 127 -27.92 -6.32 8.40
N SER A 128 -27.20 -6.47 7.27
CA SER A 128 -26.44 -5.42 6.59
C SER A 128 -25.30 -4.82 7.42
N LEU A 129 -24.85 -5.49 8.48
CA LEU A 129 -23.72 -5.08 9.31
C LEU A 129 -22.45 -5.89 8.97
N PRO A 130 -21.25 -5.32 9.19
CA PRO A 130 -20.01 -6.05 9.03
C PRO A 130 -19.76 -7.00 10.20
N HIS A 131 -19.51 -8.27 9.89
CA HIS A 131 -19.16 -9.32 10.85
C HIS A 131 -17.73 -9.81 10.63
N LEU A 132 -16.94 -9.89 11.68
CA LEU A 132 -15.56 -10.33 11.64
C LEU A 132 -15.46 -11.82 11.28
N VAL A 133 -14.66 -12.16 10.27
CA VAL A 133 -14.35 -13.53 9.88
C VAL A 133 -13.07 -13.98 10.62
N LYS A 134 -13.23 -14.79 11.69
CA LYS A 134 -12.15 -15.14 12.62
C LYS A 134 -11.08 -16.07 12.04
N GLU A 135 -11.44 -16.96 11.12
CA GLU A 135 -10.55 -18.01 10.58
C GLU A 135 -10.15 -17.76 9.13
N HIS A 136 -10.11 -16.48 8.73
CA HIS A 136 -9.74 -16.14 7.37
C HIS A 136 -8.24 -16.32 7.12
N GLN A 137 -7.91 -17.11 6.07
CA GLN A 137 -6.54 -17.26 5.61
C GLN A 137 -6.23 -16.21 4.53
N PHE A 138 -5.41 -15.24 4.90
CA PHE A 138 -4.94 -14.25 3.96
C PHE A 138 -3.99 -14.87 2.95
N LYS A 139 -4.26 -14.71 1.66
CA LYS A 139 -3.22 -15.00 0.67
C LYS A 139 -2.03 -14.07 0.95
N LYS A 140 -0.83 -14.66 1.00
CA LYS A 140 0.40 -13.87 1.06
C LYS A 140 0.37 -12.88 -0.10
N ASN A 141 0.40 -11.59 0.22
CA ASN A 141 0.45 -10.55 -0.81
C ASN A 141 1.67 -10.77 -1.69
N LYS A 142 1.61 -10.27 -2.92
CA LYS A 142 2.83 -10.08 -3.74
C LYS A 142 3.90 -9.25 -3.01
N MET A 143 3.52 -8.48 -1.97
CA MET A 143 4.43 -7.73 -1.09
C MET A 143 5.11 -8.60 -0.02
N ASP A 144 4.58 -9.78 0.32
CA ASP A 144 5.32 -10.81 1.10
C ASP A 144 6.38 -11.54 0.25
N ARG A 145 6.48 -11.23 -1.04
CA ARG A 145 7.68 -11.52 -1.83
C ARG A 145 8.76 -10.61 -1.30
N LEU A 146 9.89 -11.19 -0.90
CA LEU A 146 11.11 -10.49 -0.51
C LEU A 146 11.20 -9.19 -1.32
N ALA A 147 11.01 -8.03 -0.65
CA ALA A 147 10.73 -6.77 -1.32
C ALA A 147 11.92 -6.32 -2.19
N SER A 148 13.12 -6.57 -1.70
CA SER A 148 14.38 -6.31 -2.41
C SER A 148 15.42 -7.37 -2.02
N TYR A 149 16.35 -7.70 -2.92
CA TYR A 149 17.50 -8.54 -2.58
C TYR A 149 18.41 -7.89 -1.53
N ILE A 150 18.38 -6.57 -1.38
CA ILE A 150 19.15 -5.82 -0.37
C ILE A 150 18.60 -6.08 1.05
N ASP A 151 17.29 -6.34 1.17
CA ASP A 151 16.61 -6.55 2.45
C ASP A 151 16.63 -8.03 2.88
N MET A 152 17.21 -8.91 2.07
CA MET A 152 17.36 -10.33 2.40
C MET A 152 18.44 -10.54 3.48
N THR A 153 18.19 -11.55 4.32
CA THR A 153 19.20 -11.98 5.28
C THR A 153 20.36 -12.71 4.59
N GLU A 154 21.53 -12.71 5.24
CA GLU A 154 22.70 -13.45 4.75
C GLU A 154 22.39 -14.94 4.53
N GLN A 155 21.59 -15.54 5.40
CA GLN A 155 21.17 -16.95 5.28
C GLN A 155 20.35 -17.20 4.00
N GLN A 156 19.47 -16.27 3.64
CA GLN A 156 18.66 -16.35 2.41
C GLN A 156 19.54 -16.27 1.16
N HIS A 157 20.50 -15.34 1.16
CA HIS A 157 21.48 -15.25 0.06
C HIS A 157 22.32 -16.53 -0.04
N ARG A 158 22.82 -17.05 1.09
CA ARG A 158 23.62 -18.28 1.13
C ARG A 158 22.84 -19.45 0.55
N THR A 159 21.61 -19.70 1.00
CA THR A 159 20.78 -20.79 0.47
C THR A 159 20.51 -20.66 -1.02
N ALA A 160 20.24 -19.45 -1.51
CA ALA A 160 20.04 -19.21 -2.95
C ALA A 160 21.32 -19.45 -3.77
N LEU A 161 22.46 -19.02 -3.26
CA LEU A 161 23.76 -19.21 -3.93
C LEU A 161 24.22 -20.67 -3.91
N GLU A 162 23.99 -21.43 -2.81
CA GLU A 162 24.25 -22.86 -2.73
C GLU A 162 23.52 -23.60 -3.87
N VAL A 163 22.24 -23.32 -4.09
CA VAL A 163 21.47 -23.90 -5.21
C VAL A 163 22.00 -23.40 -6.57
N ALA A 164 22.34 -22.12 -6.70
CA ALA A 164 22.85 -21.57 -7.94
C ALA A 164 24.17 -22.19 -8.38
N PHE A 165 25.04 -22.55 -7.44
CA PHE A 165 26.36 -23.09 -7.69
C PHE A 165 26.49 -24.60 -7.42
N GLU A 166 25.37 -25.32 -7.20
CA GLU A 166 25.36 -26.75 -6.95
C GLU A 166 25.94 -27.57 -8.11
N GLU A 167 25.63 -27.19 -9.35
CA GLU A 167 26.01 -27.95 -10.55
C GLU A 167 27.36 -27.50 -11.16
N CYS A 168 27.77 -26.25 -10.92
CA CYS A 168 29.00 -25.69 -11.53
C CYS A 168 29.57 -24.58 -10.66
N ALA A 169 30.88 -24.58 -10.49
CA ALA A 169 31.62 -23.57 -9.73
C ALA A 169 31.96 -22.31 -10.54
N GLU A 170 31.97 -22.41 -11.86
CA GLU A 170 32.33 -21.30 -12.76
C GLU A 170 31.27 -21.14 -13.85
N TYR A 171 30.80 -19.92 -14.06
CA TYR A 171 29.77 -19.59 -15.05
C TYR A 171 30.23 -18.45 -15.97
N GLY A 172 29.93 -18.57 -17.25
CA GLY A 172 29.87 -17.39 -18.13
C GLY A 172 28.71 -16.48 -17.73
N TYR A 173 28.78 -15.21 -18.09
CA TYR A 173 27.83 -14.19 -17.63
C TYR A 173 26.34 -14.56 -17.83
N GLN A 174 25.96 -15.11 -18.98
CA GLN A 174 24.58 -15.51 -19.26
C GLN A 174 24.13 -16.70 -18.41
N SER A 175 24.97 -17.71 -18.31
CA SER A 175 24.73 -18.91 -17.50
C SER A 175 24.66 -18.57 -15.99
N LEU A 176 25.45 -17.58 -15.54
CA LEU A 176 25.39 -17.08 -14.17
C LEU A 176 24.03 -16.44 -13.87
N LEU A 177 23.48 -15.65 -14.78
CA LEU A 177 22.17 -15.04 -14.59
C LEU A 177 21.07 -16.11 -14.51
N GLU A 178 21.16 -17.19 -15.29
CA GLU A 178 20.22 -18.31 -15.25
C GLU A 178 20.36 -19.11 -13.94
N ALA A 179 21.60 -19.39 -13.51
CA ALA A 179 21.86 -20.07 -12.24
C ALA A 179 21.35 -19.26 -11.04
N LEU A 180 21.62 -17.95 -11.00
CA LEU A 180 21.09 -17.05 -10.00
C LEU A 180 19.56 -17.02 -10.02
N LYS A 181 18.94 -16.97 -11.20
CA LYS A 181 17.50 -17.05 -11.33
C LYS A 181 16.96 -18.30 -10.66
N LYS A 182 17.49 -19.49 -10.98
CA LYS A 182 17.11 -20.78 -10.39
C LYS A 182 17.29 -20.79 -8.88
N GLY A 183 18.44 -20.34 -8.39
CA GLY A 183 18.74 -20.30 -6.95
C GLY A 183 17.82 -19.40 -6.15
N TYR A 184 17.55 -18.19 -6.65
CA TYR A 184 16.66 -17.25 -5.97
C TYR A 184 15.18 -17.60 -6.11
N GLU A 185 14.75 -18.24 -7.20
CA GLU A 185 13.40 -18.80 -7.33
C GLU A 185 13.14 -19.90 -6.31
N ASN A 186 14.16 -20.68 -5.94
CA ASN A 186 14.03 -21.72 -4.91
C ASN A 186 13.66 -21.18 -3.53
N ILE A 187 14.08 -19.97 -3.21
CA ILE A 187 13.70 -19.27 -1.97
C ILE A 187 12.50 -18.34 -2.14
N GLY A 188 11.76 -18.46 -3.26
CA GLY A 188 10.56 -17.68 -3.55
C GLY A 188 10.82 -16.30 -4.13
N TYR A 189 12.06 -15.96 -4.49
CA TYR A 189 12.43 -14.68 -5.09
C TYR A 189 12.51 -14.77 -6.61
N SER A 190 11.39 -14.60 -7.30
CA SER A 190 11.32 -14.58 -8.77
C SER A 190 11.31 -13.14 -9.29
N ARG A 191 12.28 -12.78 -10.13
CA ARG A 191 12.44 -11.41 -10.68
C ARG A 191 12.86 -11.42 -12.16
N GLY A 192 12.60 -10.29 -12.83
CA GLY A 192 12.99 -10.08 -14.22
C GLY A 192 14.48 -9.85 -14.39
N ARG A 193 14.95 -9.93 -15.66
CA ARG A 193 16.38 -9.86 -16.05
C ARG A 193 17.12 -8.66 -15.44
N ASN A 194 16.53 -7.47 -15.44
CA ASN A 194 17.21 -6.26 -14.93
C ASN A 194 17.53 -6.36 -13.43
N THR A 195 16.63 -6.92 -12.64
CA THR A 195 16.86 -7.15 -11.21
C THR A 195 17.94 -8.21 -11.00
N LEU A 196 17.96 -9.27 -11.80
CA LEU A 196 18.99 -10.30 -11.72
C LEU A 196 20.38 -9.77 -12.10
N VAL A 197 20.49 -8.85 -13.06
CA VAL A 197 21.75 -8.15 -13.37
C VAL A 197 22.26 -7.34 -12.18
N ASN A 198 21.36 -6.61 -11.51
CA ASN A 198 21.73 -5.84 -10.31
C ASN A 198 22.09 -6.76 -9.14
N LEU A 199 21.37 -7.85 -8.96
CA LEU A 199 21.66 -8.89 -7.96
C LEU A 199 23.04 -9.53 -8.21
N CYS A 200 23.38 -9.85 -9.46
CA CYS A 200 24.69 -10.37 -9.83
C CYS A 200 25.82 -9.41 -9.42
N LYS A 201 25.66 -8.11 -9.68
CA LYS A 201 26.62 -7.08 -9.24
C LYS A 201 26.72 -6.99 -7.73
N PHE A 202 25.60 -7.05 -7.03
CA PHE A 202 25.54 -7.04 -5.57
C PHE A 202 26.27 -8.24 -4.97
N CYS A 203 26.02 -9.46 -5.45
CA CYS A 203 26.70 -10.68 -4.99
C CYS A 203 28.21 -10.64 -5.26
N LEU A 204 28.64 -10.13 -6.42
CA LEU A 204 30.06 -9.99 -6.75
C LEU A 204 30.78 -8.98 -5.85
N LEU A 205 30.13 -7.91 -5.42
CA LEU A 205 30.70 -6.96 -4.47
C LEU A 205 30.80 -7.57 -3.06
N TYR A 206 29.83 -8.37 -2.65
CA TYR A 206 29.82 -9.01 -1.33
C TYR A 206 30.89 -10.10 -1.19
N THR A 207 31.22 -10.80 -2.29
CA THR A 207 32.27 -11.84 -2.27
C THR A 207 33.69 -11.25 -2.33
N SER A 208 33.88 -10.02 -2.83
CA SER A 208 35.18 -9.36 -2.88
C SER A 208 35.64 -8.80 -1.53
N ASP A 209 34.73 -8.49 -0.61
CA ASP A 209 35.06 -7.98 0.74
C ASP A 209 35.22 -9.08 1.81
N ALA A 210 34.78 -10.31 1.53
CA ALA A 210 34.99 -11.46 2.41
C ALA A 210 36.39 -12.10 2.31
N GLY A 211 37.26 -11.57 1.47
CA GLY A 211 38.60 -12.04 1.20
C GLY A 211 39.75 -11.10 1.64
N ARG A 212 39.46 -10.14 2.54
CA ARG A 212 40.47 -9.29 3.19
C ARG A 212 40.49 -9.46 4.68
#